data_b3cfe10b2327bd0e4da80955c4b94110
#
_entry.id   b3cfe10b2327bd0e4da80955c4b94110
#
_cell.length_a   1.000
_cell.length_b   1.000
_cell.length_c   1.000
_cell.angle_alpha   90.00
_cell.angle_beta   90.00
_cell.angle_gamma   90.00
#
_symmetry.space_group_name_H-M   'P 1'
#
loop_
_entity.id
_entity.type
_entity.pdbx_description
1 polymer ?
#
loop_
_entity_poly.entity_id
_entity_poly.type
_entity_poly.pdbx_seq_one_letter_code
_entity_poly.pdbx_strand_id
1 'polypeptide(L)'
;MLKRILSAFFLSLIFSVVARAGLATDTIIIMPFENSAGRPEYNWVGESFSASLADLLDKPGLVAIRPEERNVAYKQEGLPPTAILTRATMIKIAERAGANLVVMGTYRVAGEGRESTITITARVVDIREGRIVGREFNRGGAMIELQKLQGDLAYEILYQHNPALPYSRDQITAQASEASIGAYENYIKGTLTRDREARIEFLERAIKEFSEKTKGQYLPAIFELGRIYYEAGDYKEALQHLTLINDKDTRYDETQFYVGVAQEYTGQTEKAVATLEKLAPQLPLYEVYNNIGVILTRQRKYQEAVNHLKPASDAAPRDTDTLFNLGYAYFLIKDYANAAATLKKEVEKRPSDGEAYYILSKAQAALGDQAGATESSNQAKKLLPAFAQWETKGIPAVARMKTTFSKANYYRYKRDKDERLTADTVASGQPPAVDQLFEAARNAFYAGRDEETLAQLAKLLQTSPQNHEAHLLMGRVYERRGDFDRAVNALKAAIFWNPRLVSAHVLLGRIAVFKNDCAAAQTSAAKALAVTPDDKDALALKLSIEQKCKQ
;
A
#
# COMPACT_ATOMS: atom_id res chain seq x y z
N MET A 1 -62.64 4.89 -33.51
CA MET A 1 -61.93 3.78 -32.91
C MET A 1 -60.43 3.86 -33.18
N LEU A 2 -59.81 5.03 -33.12
CA LEU A 2 -58.35 5.15 -33.41
C LEU A 2 -57.67 6.17 -32.48
N LYS A 3 -58.14 6.31 -31.22
CA LYS A 3 -57.57 7.24 -30.20
C LYS A 3 -57.31 6.59 -28.82
N ARG A 4 -57.27 5.25 -28.73
CA ARG A 4 -57.03 4.53 -27.44
C ARG A 4 -55.88 3.52 -27.48
N ILE A 5 -54.99 3.54 -28.46
CA ILE A 5 -53.85 2.61 -28.56
C ILE A 5 -52.46 3.33 -28.44
N LEU A 6 -52.45 4.66 -28.22
CA LEU A 6 -51.18 5.38 -28.13
C LEU A 6 -50.79 5.81 -26.70
N SER A 7 -51.46 5.27 -25.65
CA SER A 7 -51.13 5.60 -24.23
C SER A 7 -50.50 4.43 -23.45
N ALA A 8 -50.15 3.33 -24.05
CA ALA A 8 -49.63 2.15 -23.36
C ALA A 8 -48.14 1.82 -23.69
N PHE A 9 -47.42 2.67 -24.43
CA PHE A 9 -46.05 2.38 -24.84
C PHE A 9 -45.00 3.39 -24.37
N PHE A 10 -45.31 4.25 -23.38
CA PHE A 10 -44.39 5.24 -22.84
C PHE A 10 -44.11 5.05 -21.34
N LEU A 11 -44.30 3.82 -20.81
CA LEU A 11 -44.05 3.53 -19.41
C LEU A 11 -43.19 2.27 -19.25
N SER A 12 -42.01 2.24 -19.83
CA SER A 12 -40.98 1.26 -19.43
C SER A 12 -39.66 1.56 -20.13
N LEU A 13 -38.98 2.62 -19.73
CA LEU A 13 -37.52 2.78 -19.90
C LEU A 13 -37.00 3.89 -18.99
N ILE A 14 -37.40 3.86 -17.71
CA ILE A 14 -36.55 4.42 -16.67
C ILE A 14 -35.61 3.29 -16.30
N PHE A 15 -34.59 3.07 -17.10
CA PHE A 15 -33.37 2.42 -16.66
C PHE A 15 -32.80 3.32 -15.57
N SER A 16 -33.09 2.96 -14.34
CA SER A 16 -32.32 3.41 -13.19
C SER A 16 -30.87 3.02 -13.46
N VAL A 17 -30.09 3.94 -13.99
CA VAL A 17 -28.65 3.92 -13.83
C VAL A 17 -28.43 4.08 -12.32
N VAL A 18 -28.54 2.99 -11.58
CA VAL A 18 -27.92 2.87 -10.28
C VAL A 18 -26.44 3.02 -10.59
N ALA A 19 -25.94 4.23 -10.42
CA ALA A 19 -24.51 4.48 -10.35
C ALA A 19 -24.00 3.51 -9.25
N ARG A 20 -23.44 2.40 -9.66
CA ARG A 20 -22.63 1.56 -8.79
C ARG A 20 -21.43 2.42 -8.40
N ALA A 21 -21.53 3.09 -7.26
CA ALA A 21 -20.35 3.55 -6.56
C ALA A 21 -19.61 2.26 -6.16
N GLY A 22 -18.71 1.77 -7.02
CA GLY A 22 -17.62 0.93 -6.57
C GLY A 22 -17.00 1.69 -5.40
N LEU A 23 -16.70 1.02 -4.29
CA LEU A 23 -15.98 1.62 -3.18
C LEU A 23 -14.68 2.17 -3.77
N ALA A 24 -14.65 3.48 -4.06
CA ALA A 24 -13.44 4.13 -4.53
C ALA A 24 -12.39 3.93 -3.43
N THR A 25 -11.28 3.32 -3.78
CA THR A 25 -10.16 3.15 -2.87
C THR A 25 -9.69 4.54 -2.46
N ASP A 26 -9.83 4.87 -1.18
CA ASP A 26 -9.36 6.15 -0.67
C ASP A 26 -7.83 6.17 -0.57
N THR A 27 -7.26 7.33 -0.81
CA THR A 27 -5.82 7.55 -0.69
C THR A 27 -5.57 8.50 0.47
N ILE A 28 -4.80 8.05 1.47
CA ILE A 28 -4.53 8.79 2.68
C ILE A 28 -3.05 9.20 2.75
N ILE A 29 -2.81 10.46 3.11
CA ILE A 29 -1.47 10.98 3.39
C ILE A 29 -1.35 11.35 4.87
N ILE A 30 -0.25 11.02 5.48
CA ILE A 30 0.03 11.38 6.87
C ILE A 30 1.07 12.49 6.90
N MET A 31 0.69 13.65 7.42
CA MET A 31 1.62 14.75 7.64
C MET A 31 2.45 14.50 8.90
N PRO A 32 3.71 14.96 8.96
CA PRO A 32 4.48 14.95 10.20
C PRO A 32 3.70 15.68 11.30
N PHE A 33 3.62 15.06 12.48
CA PHE A 33 2.93 15.70 13.59
C PHE A 33 3.78 16.83 14.18
N GLU A 34 3.14 17.92 14.53
CA GLU A 34 3.79 19.11 15.06
C GLU A 34 4.20 18.93 16.53
N ASN A 35 5.45 19.28 16.85
CA ASN A 35 5.98 19.27 18.19
C ASN A 35 5.52 20.52 18.97
N SER A 36 4.42 20.42 19.70
CA SER A 36 3.83 21.55 20.44
C SER A 36 4.58 21.91 21.74
N ALA A 37 5.56 21.09 22.17
CA ALA A 37 6.41 21.38 23.31
C ALA A 37 7.65 22.21 22.94
N GLY A 38 7.99 22.30 21.64
CA GLY A 38 9.16 23.02 21.16
C GLY A 38 10.50 22.41 21.60
N ARG A 39 10.55 21.11 21.93
CA ARG A 39 11.74 20.36 22.35
C ARG A 39 12.40 19.68 21.14
N PRO A 40 13.50 20.23 20.57
CA PRO A 40 14.08 19.78 19.31
C PRO A 40 14.55 18.33 19.31
N GLU A 41 14.99 17.80 20.45
CA GLU A 41 15.45 16.42 20.63
C GLU A 41 14.36 15.38 20.32
N TYR A 42 13.08 15.78 20.35
CA TYR A 42 11.93 14.93 20.01
C TYR A 42 11.34 15.19 18.62
N ASN A 43 11.94 16.06 17.79
CA ASN A 43 11.39 16.36 16.47
C ASN A 43 11.24 15.14 15.57
N TRP A 44 12.05 14.09 15.76
CA TRP A 44 11.93 12.82 15.06
C TRP A 44 10.57 12.12 15.31
N VAL A 45 9.93 12.39 16.46
CA VAL A 45 8.63 11.79 16.82
C VAL A 45 7.53 12.19 15.82
N GLY A 46 7.53 13.44 15.35
CA GLY A 46 6.56 13.90 14.35
C GLY A 46 6.60 13.10 13.06
N GLU A 47 7.80 12.84 12.56
CA GLU A 47 8.00 12.04 11.35
C GLU A 47 7.75 10.54 11.62
N SER A 48 8.00 10.06 12.83
CA SER A 48 7.71 8.68 13.22
C SER A 48 6.22 8.35 13.08
N PHE A 49 5.32 9.30 13.34
CA PHE A 49 3.88 9.14 13.07
C PHE A 49 3.62 8.98 11.58
N SER A 50 4.25 9.81 10.74
CA SER A 50 4.10 9.73 9.30
C SER A 50 4.55 8.37 8.75
N ALA A 51 5.70 7.89 9.16
CA ALA A 51 6.26 6.61 8.75
C ALA A 51 5.41 5.42 9.24
N SER A 52 5.16 5.36 10.55
CA SER A 52 4.44 4.23 11.16
C SER A 52 2.99 4.15 10.68
N LEU A 53 2.27 5.28 10.67
CA LEU A 53 0.87 5.27 10.22
C LEU A 53 0.74 4.95 8.74
N ALA A 54 1.69 5.36 7.88
CA ALA A 54 1.66 4.99 6.47
C ALA A 54 1.76 3.46 6.28
N ASP A 55 2.61 2.78 7.05
CA ASP A 55 2.72 1.32 7.00
C ASP A 55 1.48 0.61 7.58
N LEU A 56 0.92 1.14 8.66
CA LEU A 56 -0.22 0.53 9.35
C LEU A 56 -1.56 0.75 8.64
N LEU A 57 -1.72 1.90 7.97
CA LEU A 57 -2.95 2.29 7.28
C LEU A 57 -3.03 1.76 5.84
N ASP A 58 -1.94 1.26 5.26
CA ASP A 58 -1.94 0.64 3.93
C ASP A 58 -2.66 -0.72 3.98
N LYS A 59 -3.97 -0.69 3.79
CA LYS A 59 -4.88 -1.84 3.89
C LYS A 59 -5.84 -1.84 2.70
N PRO A 60 -6.45 -2.97 2.37
CA PRO A 60 -7.47 -3.03 1.31
C PRO A 60 -8.52 -1.92 1.46
N GLY A 61 -8.74 -1.15 0.40
CA GLY A 61 -9.65 0.00 0.38
C GLY A 61 -9.05 1.32 0.89
N LEU A 62 -7.82 1.33 1.42
CA LEU A 62 -7.14 2.54 1.89
C LEU A 62 -5.64 2.48 1.53
N VAL A 63 -5.22 3.24 0.52
CA VAL A 63 -3.82 3.33 0.10
C VAL A 63 -3.14 4.48 0.84
N ALA A 64 -2.11 4.17 1.61
CA ALA A 64 -1.34 5.17 2.33
C ALA A 64 -0.15 5.67 1.49
N ILE A 65 -0.06 7.00 1.33
CA ILE A 65 1.09 7.67 0.70
C ILE A 65 2.25 7.68 1.69
N ARG A 66 3.38 7.15 1.26
CA ARG A 66 4.59 7.06 2.10
C ARG A 66 5.33 8.39 2.20
N PRO A 67 6.18 8.57 3.24
CA PRO A 67 6.96 9.79 3.43
C PRO A 67 7.79 10.20 2.20
N GLU A 68 8.35 9.23 1.46
CA GLU A 68 9.16 9.50 0.27
C GLU A 68 8.34 10.14 -0.84
N GLU A 69 7.12 9.67 -1.06
CA GLU A 69 6.20 10.21 -2.07
C GLU A 69 5.69 11.59 -1.67
N ARG A 70 5.38 11.77 -0.38
CA ARG A 70 5.07 13.08 0.19
C ARG A 70 6.22 14.07 -0.06
N ASN A 71 7.49 13.63 0.10
CA ASN A 71 8.66 14.45 -0.14
C ASN A 71 8.82 14.86 -1.62
N VAL A 72 8.32 14.06 -2.58
CA VAL A 72 8.24 14.47 -3.98
C VAL A 72 7.29 15.66 -4.13
N ALA A 73 6.10 15.62 -3.50
CA ALA A 73 5.16 16.73 -3.49
C ALA A 73 5.76 17.99 -2.81
N TYR A 74 6.50 17.82 -1.70
CA TYR A 74 7.24 18.92 -1.05
C TYR A 74 8.23 19.58 -2.02
N LYS A 75 9.02 18.78 -2.73
CA LYS A 75 10.00 19.28 -3.70
C LYS A 75 9.33 20.05 -4.85
N GLN A 76 8.19 19.57 -5.32
CA GLN A 76 7.42 20.25 -6.38
C GLN A 76 6.87 21.60 -5.92
N GLU A 77 6.57 21.75 -4.63
CA GLU A 77 6.11 23.01 -4.01
C GLU A 77 7.28 23.87 -3.47
N GLY A 78 8.53 23.47 -3.70
CA GLY A 78 9.72 24.21 -3.24
C GLY A 78 9.91 24.18 -1.71
N LEU A 79 9.32 23.20 -1.01
CA LEU A 79 9.36 23.11 0.44
C LEU A 79 10.46 22.13 0.90
N PRO A 80 11.22 22.44 1.95
CA PRO A 80 12.11 21.47 2.57
C PRO A 80 11.32 20.41 3.34
N PRO A 81 11.80 19.15 3.44
CA PRO A 81 11.11 18.08 4.18
C PRO A 81 10.85 18.40 5.66
N THR A 82 11.64 19.30 6.24
CA THR A 82 11.54 19.74 7.64
C THR A 82 10.69 20.99 7.85
N ALA A 83 9.98 21.46 6.80
CA ALA A 83 9.13 22.64 6.89
C ALA A 83 7.98 22.43 7.89
N ILE A 84 7.74 23.41 8.73
CA ILE A 84 6.52 23.49 9.54
C ILE A 84 5.41 24.00 8.61
N LEU A 85 4.40 23.18 8.40
CA LEU A 85 3.35 23.46 7.41
C LEU A 85 2.10 24.07 8.06
N THR A 86 1.53 25.06 7.39
CA THR A 86 0.17 25.50 7.69
C THR A 86 -0.84 24.45 7.21
N ARG A 87 -2.06 24.48 7.76
CA ARG A 87 -3.15 23.58 7.30
C ARG A 87 -3.41 23.68 5.80
N ALA A 88 -3.42 24.90 5.27
CA ALA A 88 -3.61 25.15 3.84
C ALA A 88 -2.49 24.51 3.00
N THR A 89 -1.25 24.63 3.46
CA THR A 89 -0.10 24.01 2.80
C THR A 89 -0.18 22.48 2.86
N MET A 90 -0.61 21.91 4.00
CA MET A 90 -0.80 20.45 4.14
C MET A 90 -1.84 19.92 3.15
N ILE A 91 -2.97 20.63 2.98
CA ILE A 91 -4.01 20.27 1.99
C ILE A 91 -3.43 20.35 0.57
N LYS A 92 -2.70 21.40 0.23
CA LYS A 92 -2.08 21.57 -1.09
C LYS A 92 -1.07 20.44 -1.39
N ILE A 93 -0.27 20.03 -0.41
CA ILE A 93 0.63 18.89 -0.53
C ILE A 93 -0.14 17.59 -0.75
N ALA A 94 -1.24 17.39 -0.02
CA ALA A 94 -2.09 16.21 -0.17
C ALA A 94 -2.71 16.13 -1.57
N GLU A 95 -3.26 17.23 -2.08
CA GLU A 95 -3.77 17.32 -3.46
C GLU A 95 -2.68 16.99 -4.48
N ARG A 96 -1.49 17.57 -4.30
CA ARG A 96 -0.34 17.33 -5.19
C ARG A 96 0.10 15.87 -5.18
N ALA A 97 0.05 15.21 -4.03
CA ALA A 97 0.37 13.81 -3.86
C ALA A 97 -0.77 12.86 -4.31
N GLY A 98 -1.94 13.40 -4.67
CA GLY A 98 -3.11 12.62 -5.07
C GLY A 98 -3.86 11.96 -3.91
N ALA A 99 -3.72 12.47 -2.69
CA ALA A 99 -4.50 12.03 -1.54
C ALA A 99 -5.88 12.68 -1.54
N ASN A 100 -6.87 11.97 -1.01
CA ASN A 100 -8.18 12.51 -0.70
C ASN A 100 -8.45 12.60 0.81
N LEU A 101 -7.65 11.91 1.62
CA LEU A 101 -7.67 11.99 3.08
C LEU A 101 -6.32 12.45 3.61
N VAL A 102 -6.34 13.30 4.64
CA VAL A 102 -5.13 13.81 5.30
C VAL A 102 -5.20 13.55 6.79
N VAL A 103 -4.19 12.90 7.35
CA VAL A 103 -3.99 12.83 8.81
C VAL A 103 -3.11 14.00 9.22
N MET A 104 -3.60 14.81 10.15
CA MET A 104 -2.88 15.92 10.78
C MET A 104 -2.88 15.74 12.28
N GLY A 105 -1.79 16.05 12.94
CA GLY A 105 -1.72 15.94 14.38
C GLY A 105 -0.65 16.80 15.02
N THR A 106 -0.73 16.86 16.33
CA THR A 106 0.26 17.49 17.21
C THR A 106 0.64 16.51 18.32
N TYR A 107 1.82 16.66 18.86
CA TYR A 107 2.21 15.93 20.06
C TYR A 107 2.94 16.86 21.05
N ARG A 108 2.91 16.47 22.30
CA ARG A 108 3.64 17.14 23.37
C ARG A 108 4.36 16.09 24.23
N VAL A 109 5.67 16.22 24.39
CA VAL A 109 6.45 15.40 25.32
C VAL A 109 6.70 16.20 26.60
N ALA A 110 6.43 15.58 27.75
CA ALA A 110 6.68 16.12 29.09
C ALA A 110 7.54 15.15 29.89
N GLY A 111 8.32 15.67 30.82
CA GLY A 111 9.29 14.90 31.62
C GLY A 111 10.60 14.65 30.87
N GLU A 112 11.47 13.83 31.44
CA GLU A 112 12.80 13.50 30.90
C GLU A 112 13.11 12.02 31.01
N GLY A 113 13.95 11.52 30.07
CA GLY A 113 14.41 10.14 30.05
C GLY A 113 13.30 9.12 29.96
N ARG A 114 13.37 8.05 30.75
CA ARG A 114 12.42 6.92 30.71
C ARG A 114 11.03 7.25 31.28
N GLU A 115 10.93 8.29 32.09
CA GLU A 115 9.67 8.74 32.71
C GLU A 115 8.92 9.77 31.83
N SER A 116 9.47 10.13 30.68
CA SER A 116 8.80 11.05 29.78
C SER A 116 7.46 10.48 29.31
N THR A 117 6.48 11.37 29.22
CA THR A 117 5.14 11.07 28.72
C THR A 117 4.89 11.81 27.41
N ILE A 118 4.03 11.26 26.59
CA ILE A 118 3.60 11.89 25.33
C ILE A 118 2.08 12.03 25.32
N THR A 119 1.60 13.18 24.88
CA THR A 119 0.18 13.42 24.54
C THR A 119 0.08 13.70 23.07
N ILE A 120 -0.87 13.06 22.41
CA ILE A 120 -1.08 13.07 20.95
C ILE A 120 -2.50 13.56 20.69
N THR A 121 -2.63 14.50 19.76
CA THR A 121 -3.92 14.91 19.19
C THR A 121 -3.86 14.76 17.68
N ALA A 122 -4.83 14.06 17.10
CA ALA A 122 -4.88 13.82 15.64
C ALA A 122 -6.30 13.86 15.10
N ARG A 123 -6.42 14.19 13.81
CA ARG A 123 -7.68 14.20 13.06
C ARG A 123 -7.45 13.81 11.61
N VAL A 124 -8.48 13.25 11.01
CA VAL A 124 -8.53 12.96 9.58
C VAL A 124 -9.40 13.99 8.90
N VAL A 125 -8.94 14.52 7.78
CA VAL A 125 -9.67 15.51 6.96
C VAL A 125 -9.91 14.93 5.57
N ASP A 126 -11.16 14.88 5.12
CA ASP A 126 -11.48 14.65 3.71
C ASP A 126 -11.33 15.99 2.98
N ILE A 127 -10.35 16.05 2.07
CA ILE A 127 -10.04 17.29 1.35
C ILE A 127 -11.04 17.60 0.22
N ARG A 128 -11.76 16.59 -0.28
CA ARG A 128 -12.82 16.78 -1.30
C ARG A 128 -14.04 17.46 -0.71
N GLU A 129 -14.37 17.07 0.53
CA GLU A 129 -15.53 17.61 1.25
C GLU A 129 -15.17 18.74 2.21
N GLY A 130 -13.89 18.99 2.45
CA GLY A 130 -13.38 20.03 3.35
C GLY A 130 -13.77 19.84 4.82
N ARG A 131 -14.10 18.61 5.24
CA ARG A 131 -14.59 18.30 6.59
C ARG A 131 -13.71 17.30 7.33
N ILE A 132 -13.78 17.33 8.65
CA ILE A 132 -13.17 16.31 9.51
C ILE A 132 -13.98 15.02 9.39
N VAL A 133 -13.29 13.92 9.15
CA VAL A 133 -13.86 12.56 9.13
C VAL A 133 -13.84 11.99 10.55
N GLY A 134 -15.00 11.62 11.04
CA GLY A 134 -15.13 11.05 12.37
C GLY A 134 -14.87 12.06 13.50
N ARG A 135 -14.21 11.61 14.57
CA ARG A 135 -13.88 12.41 15.74
C ARG A 135 -12.38 12.68 15.83
N GLU A 136 -12.00 13.72 16.56
CA GLU A 136 -10.60 13.96 16.93
C GLU A 136 -10.11 12.89 17.91
N PHE A 137 -8.89 12.43 17.69
CA PHE A 137 -8.21 11.49 18.56
C PHE A 137 -7.38 12.24 19.58
N ASN A 138 -7.51 11.88 20.85
CA ASN A 138 -6.67 12.41 21.93
C ASN A 138 -6.19 11.23 22.78
N ARG A 139 -4.89 11.03 22.84
CA ARG A 139 -4.25 9.93 23.56
C ARG A 139 -3.01 10.40 24.29
N GLY A 140 -2.74 9.79 25.43
CA GLY A 140 -1.51 10.00 26.19
C GLY A 140 -1.00 8.69 26.76
N GLY A 141 0.31 8.63 26.99
CA GLY A 141 0.97 7.48 27.58
C GLY A 141 2.45 7.73 27.86
N ALA A 142 3.17 6.70 28.29
CA ALA A 142 4.61 6.78 28.44
C ALA A 142 5.28 6.86 27.05
N MET A 143 6.37 7.63 26.96
CA MET A 143 7.13 7.75 25.71
C MET A 143 7.66 6.40 25.19
N ILE A 144 7.97 5.48 26.10
CA ILE A 144 8.40 4.12 25.76
C ILE A 144 7.30 3.32 25.04
N GLU A 145 6.04 3.73 25.16
CA GLU A 145 4.89 3.11 24.48
C GLU A 145 4.51 3.83 23.17
N LEU A 146 5.37 4.72 22.65
CA LEU A 146 5.09 5.52 21.45
C LEU A 146 4.53 4.68 20.29
N GLN A 147 5.18 3.55 19.96
CA GLN A 147 4.76 2.69 18.86
C GLN A 147 3.39 2.06 19.13
N LYS A 148 3.10 1.67 20.38
CA LYS A 148 1.77 1.18 20.76
C LYS A 148 0.70 2.26 20.59
N LEU A 149 1.01 3.49 20.99
CA LEU A 149 0.11 4.64 20.79
C LEU A 149 -0.12 4.94 19.30
N GLN A 150 0.90 4.77 18.46
CA GLN A 150 0.77 4.87 17.00
C GLN A 150 -0.13 3.75 16.44
N GLY A 151 0.04 2.51 16.92
CA GLY A 151 -0.83 1.39 16.55
C GLY A 151 -2.28 1.60 16.99
N ASP A 152 -2.51 2.10 18.20
CA ASP A 152 -3.83 2.47 18.70
C ASP A 152 -4.49 3.56 17.82
N LEU A 153 -3.72 4.58 17.44
CA LEU A 153 -4.19 5.64 16.56
C LEU A 153 -4.51 5.11 15.15
N ALA A 154 -3.63 4.27 14.59
CA ALA A 154 -3.87 3.63 13.30
C ALA A 154 -5.15 2.81 13.31
N TYR A 155 -5.36 1.98 14.35
CA TYR A 155 -6.59 1.22 14.50
C TYR A 155 -7.83 2.12 14.52
N GLU A 156 -7.80 3.22 15.26
CA GLU A 156 -8.95 4.13 15.34
C GLU A 156 -9.21 4.84 14.00
N ILE A 157 -8.19 5.25 13.27
CA ILE A 157 -8.33 5.82 11.93
C ILE A 157 -8.93 4.78 10.98
N LEU A 158 -8.37 3.57 10.94
CA LEU A 158 -8.88 2.47 10.14
C LEU A 158 -10.33 2.13 10.50
N TYR A 159 -10.65 2.06 11.79
CA TYR A 159 -12.00 1.77 12.27
C TYR A 159 -13.01 2.87 11.91
N GLN A 160 -12.61 4.14 11.90
CA GLN A 160 -13.48 5.24 11.44
C GLN A 160 -13.67 5.25 9.94
N HIS A 161 -12.62 4.90 9.17
CA HIS A 161 -12.70 4.80 7.72
C HIS A 161 -13.52 3.58 7.28
N ASN A 162 -13.21 2.45 7.83
CA ASN A 162 -13.90 1.19 7.59
C ASN A 162 -14.03 0.41 8.91
N PRO A 163 -15.12 0.62 9.67
CA PRO A 163 -15.35 -0.10 10.93
C PRO A 163 -15.44 -1.64 10.76
N ALA A 164 -15.38 -2.14 9.51
CA ALA A 164 -15.37 -3.55 9.09
C ALA A 164 -13.99 -4.21 9.09
N LEU A 165 -13.01 -3.55 9.67
CA LEU A 165 -11.65 -4.08 9.68
C LEU A 165 -11.58 -5.55 10.08
N PRO A 166 -10.89 -6.41 9.28
CA PRO A 166 -10.58 -7.78 9.66
C PRO A 166 -9.51 -7.87 10.75
N TYR A 167 -8.98 -6.72 11.17
CA TYR A 167 -7.87 -6.63 12.10
C TYR A 167 -8.38 -6.17 13.47
N SER A 168 -8.00 -6.89 14.52
CA SER A 168 -8.20 -6.43 15.88
C SER A 168 -7.23 -5.28 16.22
N ARG A 169 -7.58 -4.51 17.26
CA ARG A 169 -6.68 -3.48 17.81
C ARG A 169 -5.32 -4.08 18.17
N ASP A 170 -5.31 -5.25 18.81
CA ASP A 170 -4.08 -5.91 19.24
C ASP A 170 -3.20 -6.33 18.07
N GLN A 171 -3.79 -6.78 16.97
CA GLN A 171 -3.04 -7.10 15.75
C GLN A 171 -2.35 -5.87 15.15
N ILE A 172 -3.07 -4.74 15.04
CA ILE A 172 -2.48 -3.49 14.52
C ILE A 172 -1.42 -2.95 15.48
N THR A 173 -1.70 -2.97 16.79
CA THR A 173 -0.75 -2.50 17.81
C THR A 173 0.51 -3.36 17.87
N ALA A 174 0.37 -4.69 17.74
CA ALA A 174 1.51 -5.61 17.68
C ALA A 174 2.40 -5.33 16.45
N GLN A 175 1.82 -5.05 15.29
CA GLN A 175 2.58 -4.65 14.09
C GLN A 175 3.40 -3.38 14.31
N ALA A 176 2.89 -2.43 15.10
CA ALA A 176 3.58 -1.18 15.41
C ALA A 176 4.72 -1.33 16.43
N SER A 177 4.67 -2.33 17.32
CA SER A 177 5.44 -2.37 18.57
C SER A 177 6.61 -3.36 18.58
N GLU A 178 7.15 -3.74 17.42
CA GLU A 178 8.20 -4.75 17.33
C GLU A 178 9.57 -4.28 17.86
N ALA A 179 9.87 -2.98 17.76
CA ALA A 179 11.17 -2.44 18.10
C ALA A 179 11.19 -1.76 19.48
N SER A 180 12.35 -1.77 20.13
CA SER A 180 12.57 -0.88 21.28
C SER A 180 12.56 0.58 20.85
N ILE A 181 12.21 1.50 21.78
CA ILE A 181 12.15 2.94 21.47
C ILE A 181 13.47 3.46 20.91
N GLY A 182 14.63 2.98 21.39
CA GLY A 182 15.94 3.41 20.89
C GLY A 182 16.23 2.90 19.49
N ALA A 183 15.93 1.62 19.19
CA ALA A 183 16.06 1.09 17.83
C ALA A 183 15.13 1.83 16.86
N TYR A 184 13.91 2.12 17.28
CA TYR A 184 12.94 2.87 16.49
C TYR A 184 13.38 4.32 16.26
N GLU A 185 13.86 5.02 17.30
CA GLU A 185 14.41 6.37 17.19
C GLU A 185 15.57 6.44 16.20
N ASN A 186 16.54 5.49 16.31
CA ASN A 186 17.67 5.41 15.39
C ASN A 186 17.19 5.15 13.94
N TYR A 187 16.22 4.26 13.72
CA TYR A 187 15.64 4.03 12.41
C TYR A 187 15.04 5.31 11.81
N ILE A 188 14.18 6.01 12.57
CA ILE A 188 13.55 7.25 12.08
C ILE A 188 14.61 8.34 11.82
N LYS A 189 15.60 8.52 12.71
CA LYS A 189 16.71 9.46 12.49
C LYS A 189 17.49 9.11 11.21
N GLY A 190 17.72 7.82 10.96
CA GLY A 190 18.35 7.35 9.73
C GLY A 190 17.55 7.72 8.47
N THR A 191 16.22 7.64 8.51
CA THR A 191 15.39 8.04 7.36
C THR A 191 15.34 9.55 7.14
N LEU A 192 15.50 10.36 8.18
CA LEU A 192 15.44 11.83 8.14
C LEU A 192 16.77 12.49 7.80
N THR A 193 17.88 11.85 8.10
CA THR A 193 19.22 12.38 7.91
C THR A 193 19.56 12.46 6.42
N ARG A 194 20.16 13.57 5.96
CA ARG A 194 20.54 13.77 4.55
C ARG A 194 21.92 13.22 4.23
N ASP A 195 22.82 13.32 5.17
CA ASP A 195 24.19 12.80 5.03
C ASP A 195 24.18 11.27 4.96
N ARG A 196 24.82 10.71 3.93
CA ARG A 196 24.80 9.28 3.65
C ARG A 196 25.45 8.46 4.78
N GLU A 197 26.58 8.92 5.29
CA GLU A 197 27.34 8.19 6.29
C GLU A 197 26.60 8.19 7.63
N ALA A 198 26.08 9.33 8.02
CA ALA A 198 25.25 9.43 9.22
C ALA A 198 23.94 8.61 9.11
N ARG A 199 23.33 8.52 7.91
CA ARG A 199 22.17 7.62 7.67
C ARG A 199 22.55 6.17 7.94
N ILE A 200 23.66 5.71 7.36
CA ILE A 200 24.16 4.35 7.54
C ILE A 200 24.38 4.07 9.03
N GLU A 201 25.09 4.97 9.73
CA GLU A 201 25.39 4.80 11.16
C GLU A 201 24.12 4.70 12.02
N PHE A 202 23.10 5.53 11.77
CA PHE A 202 21.83 5.43 12.47
C PHE A 202 21.11 4.11 12.20
N LEU A 203 21.06 3.66 10.96
CA LEU A 203 20.38 2.42 10.59
C LEU A 203 21.11 1.19 11.14
N GLU A 204 22.44 1.18 11.15
CA GLU A 204 23.24 0.10 11.77
C GLU A 204 23.03 0.05 13.28
N ARG A 205 22.96 1.20 13.94
CA ARG A 205 22.61 1.26 15.38
C ARG A 205 21.21 0.73 15.64
N ALA A 206 20.24 1.05 14.78
CA ALA A 206 18.88 0.54 14.89
C ALA A 206 18.85 -1.00 14.76
N ILE A 207 19.53 -1.56 13.76
CA ILE A 207 19.63 -3.00 13.52
C ILE A 207 20.29 -3.70 14.70
N LYS A 208 21.42 -3.17 15.17
CA LYS A 208 22.17 -3.72 16.29
C LYS A 208 21.34 -3.75 17.57
N GLU A 209 20.74 -2.62 17.95
CA GLU A 209 19.93 -2.51 19.18
C GLU A 209 18.71 -3.44 19.13
N PHE A 210 18.06 -3.55 17.96
CA PHE A 210 16.94 -4.47 17.76
C PHE A 210 17.38 -5.93 17.93
N SER A 211 18.48 -6.33 17.27
CA SER A 211 18.98 -7.71 17.30
C SER A 211 19.45 -8.13 18.69
N GLU A 212 20.06 -7.24 19.45
CA GLU A 212 20.48 -7.51 20.84
C GLU A 212 19.32 -7.83 21.76
N LYS A 213 18.19 -7.15 21.57
CA LYS A 213 16.98 -7.30 22.41
C LYS A 213 16.06 -8.44 21.97
N THR A 214 15.89 -8.65 20.67
CA THR A 214 14.89 -9.57 20.13
C THR A 214 15.46 -10.86 19.57
N LYS A 215 16.78 -10.91 19.32
CA LYS A 215 17.47 -11.96 18.54
C LYS A 215 16.96 -12.06 17.08
N GLY A 216 16.22 -11.06 16.63
CA GLY A 216 15.63 -10.98 15.29
C GLY A 216 16.34 -9.98 14.39
N GLN A 217 15.78 -9.79 13.20
CA GLN A 217 16.24 -8.83 12.19
C GLN A 217 15.28 -7.64 12.11
N TYR A 218 15.79 -6.43 12.16
CA TYR A 218 14.98 -5.22 12.01
C TYR A 218 14.82 -4.87 10.53
N LEU A 219 13.87 -5.55 9.86
CA LEU A 219 13.68 -5.47 8.41
C LEU A 219 13.47 -4.04 7.88
N PRO A 220 12.74 -3.12 8.55
CA PRO A 220 12.64 -1.73 8.10
C PRO A 220 14.00 -1.05 7.92
N ALA A 221 14.89 -1.17 8.92
CA ALA A 221 16.21 -0.56 8.85
C ALA A 221 17.14 -1.26 7.85
N ILE A 222 17.04 -2.58 7.74
CA ILE A 222 17.78 -3.39 6.76
C ILE A 222 17.39 -3.00 5.34
N PHE A 223 16.10 -2.81 5.06
CA PHE A 223 15.61 -2.37 3.75
C PHE A 223 16.18 -0.99 3.38
N GLU A 224 16.09 -0.02 4.29
CA GLU A 224 16.60 1.34 4.05
C GLU A 224 18.13 1.33 3.83
N LEU A 225 18.86 0.54 4.59
CA LEU A 225 20.30 0.39 4.43
C LEU A 225 20.64 -0.22 3.06
N GLY A 226 19.96 -1.30 2.67
CA GLY A 226 20.13 -1.91 1.35
C GLY A 226 19.78 -0.94 0.22
N ARG A 227 18.76 -0.09 0.38
CA ARG A 227 18.38 0.93 -0.59
C ARG A 227 19.44 2.04 -0.72
N ILE A 228 20.06 2.46 0.38
CA ILE A 228 21.16 3.43 0.36
C ILE A 228 22.33 2.91 -0.49
N TYR A 229 22.72 1.66 -0.29
CA TYR A 229 23.78 1.05 -1.09
C TYR A 229 23.38 0.88 -2.56
N TYR A 230 22.13 0.50 -2.81
CA TYR A 230 21.60 0.38 -4.17
C TYR A 230 21.62 1.71 -4.92
N GLU A 231 21.14 2.79 -4.29
CA GLU A 231 21.11 4.15 -4.86
C GLU A 231 22.52 4.69 -5.15
N ALA A 232 23.52 4.25 -4.41
CA ALA A 232 24.92 4.57 -4.63
C ALA A 232 25.60 3.73 -5.73
N GLY A 233 24.93 2.67 -6.23
CA GLY A 233 25.52 1.71 -7.15
C GLY A 233 26.38 0.64 -6.49
N ASP A 234 26.41 0.59 -5.17
CA ASP A 234 27.12 -0.42 -4.36
C ASP A 234 26.29 -1.71 -4.31
N TYR A 235 26.04 -2.30 -5.48
CA TYR A 235 25.06 -3.40 -5.65
C TYR A 235 25.39 -4.66 -4.87
N LYS A 236 26.68 -4.94 -4.58
CA LYS A 236 27.08 -6.09 -3.76
C LYS A 236 26.61 -5.93 -2.32
N GLU A 237 26.87 -4.76 -1.75
CA GLU A 237 26.45 -4.37 -0.40
C GLU A 237 24.93 -4.30 -0.32
N ALA A 238 24.28 -3.75 -1.35
CA ALA A 238 22.82 -3.72 -1.44
C ALA A 238 22.23 -5.15 -1.36
N LEU A 239 22.78 -6.10 -2.08
CA LEU A 239 22.32 -7.51 -2.06
C LEU A 239 22.49 -8.17 -0.68
N GLN A 240 23.55 -7.84 0.08
CA GLN A 240 23.73 -8.40 1.44
C GLN A 240 22.55 -8.04 2.35
N HIS A 241 21.98 -6.85 2.20
CA HIS A 241 20.87 -6.38 3.00
C HIS A 241 19.51 -6.74 2.40
N LEU A 242 19.29 -6.46 1.11
CA LEU A 242 17.99 -6.62 0.47
C LEU A 242 17.52 -8.08 0.40
N THR A 243 18.44 -9.05 0.28
CA THR A 243 18.07 -10.47 0.26
C THR A 243 17.59 -11.01 1.62
N LEU A 244 17.73 -10.25 2.70
CA LEU A 244 17.19 -10.58 4.02
C LEU A 244 15.70 -10.28 4.14
N ILE A 245 15.15 -9.45 3.25
CA ILE A 245 13.73 -9.11 3.24
C ILE A 245 12.93 -10.28 2.68
N ASN A 246 12.05 -10.85 3.49
CA ASN A 246 11.24 -12.02 3.14
C ASN A 246 9.84 -11.63 2.64
N ASP A 247 9.10 -12.61 2.14
CA ASP A 247 7.78 -12.45 1.51
C ASP A 247 6.65 -12.03 2.46
N LYS A 248 6.91 -11.99 3.76
CA LYS A 248 5.97 -11.48 4.76
C LYS A 248 6.08 -9.96 4.95
N ASP A 249 7.18 -9.36 4.49
CA ASP A 249 7.38 -7.91 4.58
C ASP A 249 6.62 -7.19 3.46
N THR A 250 5.93 -6.11 3.78
CA THR A 250 5.16 -5.31 2.82
C THR A 250 6.00 -4.69 1.70
N ARG A 251 7.32 -4.59 1.91
CA ARG A 251 8.31 -4.07 0.94
C ARG A 251 8.92 -5.14 0.05
N TYR A 252 8.47 -6.42 0.17
CA TYR A 252 9.06 -7.53 -0.54
C TYR A 252 9.07 -7.34 -2.05
N ASP A 253 7.95 -6.92 -2.65
CA ASP A 253 7.85 -6.73 -4.11
C ASP A 253 8.82 -5.66 -4.61
N GLU A 254 8.88 -4.52 -3.92
CA GLU A 254 9.85 -3.45 -4.21
C GLU A 254 11.29 -3.96 -4.05
N THR A 255 11.53 -4.74 -3.00
CA THR A 255 12.85 -5.34 -2.74
C THR A 255 13.26 -6.29 -3.86
N GLN A 256 12.36 -7.14 -4.35
CA GLN A 256 12.67 -8.07 -5.44
C GLN A 256 13.03 -7.35 -6.74
N PHE A 257 12.40 -6.20 -7.00
CA PHE A 257 12.82 -5.35 -8.12
C PHE A 257 14.28 -4.89 -7.97
N TYR A 258 14.65 -4.33 -6.81
CA TYR A 258 16.02 -3.89 -6.55
C TYR A 258 17.02 -5.06 -6.56
N VAL A 259 16.65 -6.20 -5.99
CA VAL A 259 17.48 -7.42 -6.00
C VAL A 259 17.73 -7.87 -7.43
N GLY A 260 16.71 -7.96 -8.28
CA GLY A 260 16.86 -8.36 -9.68
C GLY A 260 17.80 -7.42 -10.46
N VAL A 261 17.65 -6.12 -10.27
CA VAL A 261 18.55 -5.13 -10.90
C VAL A 261 19.98 -5.24 -10.36
N ALA A 262 20.16 -5.33 -9.05
CA ALA A 262 21.48 -5.46 -8.44
C ALA A 262 22.19 -6.76 -8.82
N GLN A 263 21.45 -7.87 -8.97
CA GLN A 263 21.97 -9.14 -9.47
C GLN A 263 22.53 -8.99 -10.90
N GLU A 264 21.82 -8.30 -11.79
CA GLU A 264 22.32 -8.03 -13.15
C GLU A 264 23.62 -7.23 -13.11
N TYR A 265 23.67 -6.14 -12.36
CA TYR A 265 24.85 -5.29 -12.26
C TYR A 265 26.05 -5.97 -11.55
N THR A 266 25.81 -7.03 -10.80
CA THR A 266 26.87 -7.86 -10.18
C THR A 266 27.23 -9.10 -10.98
N GLY A 267 26.70 -9.24 -12.22
CA GLY A 267 27.00 -10.35 -13.12
C GLY A 267 26.26 -11.66 -12.77
N GLN A 268 25.25 -11.61 -11.90
CA GLN A 268 24.41 -12.77 -11.54
C GLN A 268 23.18 -12.84 -12.45
N THR A 269 23.41 -12.75 -13.77
CA THR A 269 22.38 -12.51 -14.79
C THR A 269 21.25 -13.54 -14.78
N GLU A 270 21.56 -14.85 -14.58
CA GLU A 270 20.52 -15.90 -14.51
C GLU A 270 19.61 -15.72 -13.29
N LYS A 271 20.19 -15.34 -12.15
CA LYS A 271 19.41 -15.05 -10.95
C LYS A 271 18.56 -13.80 -11.15
N ALA A 272 19.08 -12.77 -11.82
CA ALA A 272 18.36 -11.54 -12.11
C ALA A 272 17.09 -11.83 -12.91
N VAL A 273 17.20 -12.63 -13.99
CA VAL A 273 16.04 -13.06 -14.79
C VAL A 273 15.06 -13.82 -13.90
N ALA A 274 15.52 -14.85 -13.19
CA ALA A 274 14.65 -15.68 -12.35
C ALA A 274 13.92 -14.86 -11.26
N THR A 275 14.62 -13.90 -10.65
CA THR A 275 14.02 -13.00 -9.64
C THR A 275 12.91 -12.14 -10.26
N LEU A 276 13.19 -11.50 -11.40
CA LEU A 276 12.23 -10.62 -12.07
C LEU A 276 11.08 -11.40 -12.71
N GLU A 277 11.30 -12.57 -13.28
CA GLU A 277 10.25 -13.45 -13.82
C GLU A 277 9.31 -13.96 -12.73
N LYS A 278 9.83 -14.25 -11.52
CA LYS A 278 9.00 -14.59 -10.37
C LYS A 278 8.16 -13.39 -9.91
N LEU A 279 8.70 -12.18 -10.00
CA LEU A 279 8.01 -10.94 -9.62
C LEU A 279 6.93 -10.55 -10.63
N ALA A 280 7.17 -10.71 -11.92
CA ALA A 280 6.32 -10.19 -13.01
C ALA A 280 4.83 -10.59 -12.92
N PRO A 281 4.44 -11.84 -12.60
CA PRO A 281 3.02 -12.20 -12.46
C PRO A 281 2.36 -11.56 -11.24
N GLN A 282 3.11 -11.30 -10.19
CA GLN A 282 2.61 -10.71 -8.94
C GLN A 282 2.53 -9.20 -9.05
N LEU A 283 3.46 -8.61 -9.78
CA LEU A 283 3.63 -7.18 -9.98
C LEU A 283 3.91 -6.87 -11.46
N PRO A 284 2.88 -6.86 -12.32
CA PRO A 284 3.04 -6.68 -13.76
C PRO A 284 3.29 -5.22 -14.16
N LEU A 285 4.31 -4.61 -13.58
CA LEU A 285 4.76 -3.27 -13.94
C LEU A 285 5.62 -3.31 -15.20
N TYR A 286 5.48 -2.30 -16.05
CA TYR A 286 6.25 -2.23 -17.30
C TYR A 286 7.76 -2.19 -17.05
N GLU A 287 8.20 -1.62 -15.92
CA GLU A 287 9.61 -1.58 -15.52
C GLU A 287 10.19 -3.00 -15.30
N VAL A 288 9.39 -3.90 -14.73
CA VAL A 288 9.79 -5.30 -14.49
C VAL A 288 9.96 -6.01 -15.83
N TYR A 289 8.94 -5.92 -16.70
CA TYR A 289 9.00 -6.54 -18.04
C TYR A 289 10.09 -5.94 -18.92
N ASN A 290 10.30 -4.60 -18.85
CA ASN A 290 11.41 -3.95 -19.53
C ASN A 290 12.76 -4.53 -19.10
N ASN A 291 12.97 -4.70 -17.80
CA ASN A 291 14.23 -5.19 -17.27
C ASN A 291 14.49 -6.66 -17.65
N ILE A 292 13.48 -7.51 -17.61
CA ILE A 292 13.59 -8.89 -18.13
C ILE A 292 14.01 -8.85 -19.59
N GLY A 293 13.34 -8.05 -20.41
CA GLY A 293 13.66 -7.96 -21.84
C GLY A 293 15.06 -7.39 -22.11
N VAL A 294 15.51 -6.42 -21.31
CA VAL A 294 16.90 -5.89 -21.38
C VAL A 294 17.93 -6.97 -21.09
N ILE A 295 17.73 -7.74 -20.01
CA ILE A 295 18.66 -8.81 -19.63
C ILE A 295 18.69 -9.90 -20.69
N LEU A 296 17.53 -10.32 -21.20
CA LEU A 296 17.43 -11.30 -22.28
C LEU A 296 18.11 -10.81 -23.57
N THR A 297 18.00 -9.50 -23.89
CA THR A 297 18.71 -8.89 -25.01
C THR A 297 20.23 -9.00 -24.84
N ARG A 298 20.76 -8.76 -23.65
CA ARG A 298 22.19 -8.92 -23.32
C ARG A 298 22.64 -10.39 -23.42
N GLN A 299 21.75 -11.35 -23.07
CA GLN A 299 21.97 -12.78 -23.22
C GLN A 299 21.82 -13.27 -24.69
N ARG A 300 21.52 -12.38 -25.65
CA ARG A 300 21.23 -12.69 -27.06
C ARG A 300 19.97 -13.54 -27.29
N LYS A 301 19.08 -13.62 -26.31
CA LYS A 301 17.76 -14.26 -26.41
C LYS A 301 16.72 -13.28 -26.94
N TYR A 302 16.96 -12.79 -28.17
CA TYR A 302 16.27 -11.62 -28.70
C TYR A 302 14.75 -11.82 -28.89
N GLN A 303 14.32 -13.03 -29.31
CA GLN A 303 12.90 -13.31 -29.48
C GLN A 303 12.17 -13.32 -28.13
N GLU A 304 12.79 -13.91 -27.09
CA GLU A 304 12.24 -13.90 -25.74
C GLU A 304 12.21 -12.46 -25.20
N ALA A 305 13.23 -11.65 -25.47
CA ALA A 305 13.27 -10.25 -25.13
C ALA A 305 12.09 -9.47 -25.71
N VAL A 306 11.75 -9.68 -27.00
CA VAL A 306 10.58 -9.06 -27.64
C VAL A 306 9.29 -9.45 -26.93
N ASN A 307 9.14 -10.70 -26.48
CA ASN A 307 7.95 -11.17 -25.77
C ASN A 307 7.71 -10.42 -24.45
N HIS A 308 8.76 -9.94 -23.78
CA HIS A 308 8.66 -9.13 -22.57
C HIS A 308 8.59 -7.62 -22.85
N LEU A 309 9.38 -7.12 -23.83
CA LEU A 309 9.43 -5.70 -24.14
C LEU A 309 8.15 -5.18 -24.79
N LYS A 310 7.47 -6.03 -25.59
CA LYS A 310 6.22 -5.61 -26.23
C LYS A 310 5.12 -5.29 -25.22
N PRO A 311 4.76 -6.16 -24.26
CA PRO A 311 3.81 -5.81 -23.22
C PRO A 311 4.24 -4.59 -22.40
N ALA A 312 5.55 -4.44 -22.11
CA ALA A 312 6.08 -3.27 -21.41
C ALA A 312 5.81 -1.97 -22.19
N SER A 313 6.07 -1.98 -23.51
CA SER A 313 5.83 -0.84 -24.38
C SER A 313 4.33 -0.54 -24.57
N ASP A 314 3.49 -1.57 -24.62
CA ASP A 314 2.03 -1.42 -24.72
C ASP A 314 1.47 -0.77 -23.42
N ALA A 315 2.01 -1.14 -22.25
CA ALA A 315 1.63 -0.57 -20.97
C ALA A 315 2.18 0.86 -20.75
N ALA A 316 3.33 1.19 -21.33
CA ALA A 316 3.97 2.50 -21.21
C ALA A 316 4.34 3.10 -22.58
N PRO A 317 3.36 3.45 -23.44
CA PRO A 317 3.60 3.85 -24.84
C PRO A 317 4.29 5.21 -25.00
N ARG A 318 4.55 5.90 -23.90
CA ARG A 318 5.30 7.17 -23.85
C ARG A 318 6.70 7.04 -23.26
N ASP A 319 7.04 5.87 -22.72
CA ASP A 319 8.36 5.62 -22.15
C ASP A 319 9.38 5.36 -23.25
N THR A 320 10.30 6.30 -23.44
CA THR A 320 11.28 6.30 -24.53
C THR A 320 12.31 5.19 -24.38
N ASP A 321 12.71 4.82 -23.16
CA ASP A 321 13.67 3.72 -22.98
C ASP A 321 13.05 2.37 -23.33
N THR A 322 11.79 2.14 -22.98
CA THR A 322 11.07 0.92 -23.34
C THR A 322 10.84 0.83 -24.85
N LEU A 323 10.47 1.96 -25.49
CA LEU A 323 10.37 2.03 -26.96
C LEU A 323 11.73 1.76 -27.62
N PHE A 324 12.81 2.35 -27.11
CA PHE A 324 14.16 2.09 -27.61
C PHE A 324 14.52 0.61 -27.50
N ASN A 325 14.33 0.02 -26.32
CA ASN A 325 14.67 -1.40 -26.08
C ASN A 325 13.88 -2.34 -26.99
N LEU A 326 12.58 -2.10 -27.16
CA LEU A 326 11.75 -2.88 -28.09
C LEU A 326 12.20 -2.73 -29.54
N GLY A 327 12.44 -1.48 -29.98
CA GLY A 327 12.93 -1.22 -31.35
C GLY A 327 14.29 -1.86 -31.60
N TYR A 328 15.20 -1.81 -30.62
CA TYR A 328 16.48 -2.47 -30.68
C TYR A 328 16.36 -4.01 -30.73
N ALA A 329 15.50 -4.58 -29.91
CA ALA A 329 15.26 -6.03 -29.93
C ALA A 329 14.65 -6.49 -31.28
N TYR A 330 13.71 -5.74 -31.85
CA TYR A 330 13.19 -6.00 -33.20
C TYR A 330 14.30 -5.93 -34.26
N PHE A 331 15.19 -4.93 -34.16
CA PHE A 331 16.35 -4.82 -35.06
C PHE A 331 17.25 -6.07 -34.98
N LEU A 332 17.52 -6.58 -33.76
CA LEU A 332 18.37 -7.74 -33.54
C LEU A 332 17.77 -9.05 -34.07
N ILE A 333 16.44 -9.21 -34.08
CA ILE A 333 15.76 -10.35 -34.74
C ILE A 333 15.54 -10.12 -36.24
N LYS A 334 16.03 -9.00 -36.79
CA LYS A 334 15.90 -8.58 -38.20
C LYS A 334 14.45 -8.27 -38.62
N ASP A 335 13.57 -8.01 -37.68
CA ASP A 335 12.25 -7.45 -37.96
C ASP A 335 12.37 -5.92 -38.13
N TYR A 336 12.93 -5.53 -39.29
CA TYR A 336 13.26 -4.15 -39.56
C TYR A 336 12.03 -3.24 -39.67
N ALA A 337 10.89 -3.80 -40.05
CA ALA A 337 9.64 -3.04 -40.17
C ALA A 337 9.15 -2.58 -38.78
N ASN A 338 9.07 -3.50 -37.84
CA ASN A 338 8.68 -3.17 -36.47
C ASN A 338 9.77 -2.37 -35.76
N ALA A 339 11.05 -2.62 -36.03
CA ALA A 339 12.17 -1.82 -35.51
C ALA A 339 12.05 -0.35 -35.93
N ALA A 340 11.90 -0.09 -37.23
CA ALA A 340 11.78 1.27 -37.75
C ALA A 340 10.52 1.98 -37.22
N ALA A 341 9.36 1.29 -37.21
CA ALA A 341 8.13 1.86 -36.69
C ALA A 341 8.21 2.24 -35.20
N THR A 342 8.87 1.40 -34.38
CA THR A 342 9.00 1.62 -32.95
C THR A 342 10.03 2.70 -32.63
N LEU A 343 11.21 2.66 -33.29
CA LEU A 343 12.26 3.68 -33.09
C LEU A 343 11.83 5.05 -33.61
N LYS A 344 11.01 5.12 -34.66
CA LYS A 344 10.43 6.38 -35.11
C LYS A 344 9.58 7.05 -34.04
N LYS A 345 8.75 6.27 -33.33
CA LYS A 345 7.98 6.76 -32.16
C LYS A 345 8.89 7.21 -31.01
N GLU A 346 10.03 6.53 -30.82
CA GLU A 346 11.01 6.90 -29.80
C GLU A 346 11.63 8.24 -30.12
N VAL A 347 12.23 8.43 -31.32
CA VAL A 347 12.91 9.67 -31.70
C VAL A 347 11.94 10.87 -31.83
N GLU A 348 10.67 10.65 -32.14
CA GLU A 348 9.63 11.67 -32.08
C GLU A 348 9.45 12.24 -30.66
N LYS A 349 9.63 11.40 -29.63
CA LYS A 349 9.50 11.77 -28.21
C LYS A 349 10.83 12.24 -27.61
N ARG A 350 11.94 11.69 -28.07
CA ARG A 350 13.30 12.03 -27.63
C ARG A 350 14.18 12.38 -28.86
N PRO A 351 14.00 13.56 -29.46
CA PRO A 351 14.75 13.95 -30.67
C PRO A 351 16.26 14.07 -30.49
N SER A 352 16.76 13.97 -29.25
CA SER A 352 18.19 14.02 -28.94
C SER A 352 18.84 12.62 -28.85
N ASP A 353 18.11 11.54 -29.13
CA ASP A 353 18.64 10.18 -29.00
C ASP A 353 19.41 9.72 -30.24
N GLY A 354 20.71 9.97 -30.24
CA GLY A 354 21.59 9.58 -31.35
C GLY A 354 21.70 8.06 -31.54
N GLU A 355 21.59 7.26 -30.49
CA GLU A 355 21.61 5.80 -30.57
C GLU A 355 20.36 5.26 -31.29
N ALA A 356 19.20 5.80 -30.94
CA ALA A 356 17.96 5.45 -31.59
C ALA A 356 17.96 5.82 -33.08
N TYR A 357 18.42 7.01 -33.43
CA TYR A 357 18.59 7.43 -34.83
C TYR A 357 19.55 6.52 -35.60
N TYR A 358 20.65 6.08 -34.96
CA TYR A 358 21.59 5.18 -35.60
C TYR A 358 20.94 3.85 -35.96
N ILE A 359 20.27 3.21 -35.01
CA ILE A 359 19.62 1.91 -35.22
C ILE A 359 18.45 2.06 -36.21
N LEU A 360 17.69 3.17 -36.13
CA LEU A 360 16.63 3.49 -37.08
C LEU A 360 17.17 3.59 -38.50
N SER A 361 18.29 4.27 -38.72
CA SER A 361 18.91 4.39 -40.04
C SER A 361 19.27 3.03 -40.65
N LYS A 362 19.81 2.13 -39.83
CA LYS A 362 20.16 0.76 -40.29
C LYS A 362 18.91 -0.07 -40.61
N ALA A 363 17.84 0.07 -39.81
CA ALA A 363 16.57 -0.61 -40.08
C ALA A 363 15.91 -0.10 -41.37
N GLN A 364 15.90 1.23 -41.58
CA GLN A 364 15.37 1.85 -42.80
C GLN A 364 16.16 1.46 -44.04
N ALA A 365 17.49 1.45 -43.96
CA ALA A 365 18.34 0.97 -45.07
C ALA A 365 18.04 -0.49 -45.45
N ALA A 366 17.85 -1.36 -44.43
CA ALA A 366 17.50 -2.76 -44.65
C ALA A 366 16.11 -2.95 -45.32
N LEU A 367 15.20 -1.98 -45.12
CA LEU A 367 13.87 -1.94 -45.77
C LEU A 367 13.89 -1.29 -47.16
N GLY A 368 15.04 -0.75 -47.60
CA GLY A 368 15.14 -0.02 -48.87
C GLY A 368 14.71 1.43 -48.81
N ASP A 369 14.35 1.97 -47.63
CA ASP A 369 14.04 3.38 -47.43
C ASP A 369 15.35 4.19 -47.33
N GLN A 370 15.99 4.47 -48.46
CA GLN A 370 17.28 5.16 -48.54
C GLN A 370 17.18 6.65 -48.09
N ALA A 371 16.04 7.27 -48.34
CA ALA A 371 15.83 8.66 -47.96
C ALA A 371 15.74 8.79 -46.43
N GLY A 372 14.90 8.00 -45.79
CA GLY A 372 14.75 7.95 -44.34
C GLY A 372 16.05 7.51 -43.66
N ALA A 373 16.75 6.50 -44.19
CA ALA A 373 18.04 6.05 -43.69
C ALA A 373 19.09 7.14 -43.69
N THR A 374 19.14 7.92 -44.77
CA THR A 374 20.10 9.07 -44.88
C THR A 374 19.76 10.15 -43.86
N GLU A 375 18.51 10.54 -43.73
CA GLU A 375 18.07 11.52 -42.74
C GLU A 375 18.39 11.08 -41.30
N SER A 376 18.00 9.87 -40.94
CA SER A 376 18.28 9.30 -39.61
C SER A 376 19.78 9.16 -39.33
N SER A 377 20.58 8.76 -40.33
CA SER A 377 22.03 8.69 -40.21
C SER A 377 22.66 10.05 -39.96
N ASN A 378 22.16 11.09 -40.65
CA ASN A 378 22.64 12.47 -40.46
C ASN A 378 22.32 12.99 -39.05
N GLN A 379 21.17 12.66 -38.51
CA GLN A 379 20.84 12.96 -37.08
C GLN A 379 21.74 12.18 -36.13
N ALA A 380 21.95 10.89 -36.37
CA ALA A 380 22.87 10.09 -35.57
C ALA A 380 24.30 10.66 -35.55
N LYS A 381 24.83 11.08 -36.71
CA LYS A 381 26.15 11.72 -36.79
C LYS A 381 26.28 12.97 -35.90
N LYS A 382 25.22 13.75 -35.78
CA LYS A 382 25.19 14.95 -34.95
C LYS A 382 25.07 14.64 -33.45
N LEU A 383 24.32 13.58 -33.09
CA LEU A 383 23.88 13.35 -31.74
C LEU A 383 24.60 12.19 -31.03
N LEU A 384 25.22 11.27 -31.77
CA LEU A 384 25.96 10.12 -31.23
C LEU A 384 27.46 10.34 -31.31
N PRO A 385 28.16 10.68 -30.21
CA PRO A 385 29.61 10.85 -30.21
C PRO A 385 30.37 9.63 -30.71
N ALA A 386 29.83 8.43 -30.44
CA ALA A 386 30.41 7.15 -30.83
C ALA A 386 30.07 6.70 -32.27
N PHE A 387 29.48 7.56 -33.12
CA PHE A 387 28.98 7.22 -34.47
C PHE A 387 30.05 6.48 -35.30
N ALA A 388 31.23 7.05 -35.43
CA ALA A 388 32.32 6.45 -36.21
C ALA A 388 32.79 5.09 -35.64
N GLN A 389 32.74 4.96 -34.33
CA GLN A 389 33.07 3.69 -33.65
C GLN A 389 32.00 2.63 -33.95
N TRP A 390 30.72 2.98 -33.97
CA TRP A 390 29.64 2.04 -34.27
C TRP A 390 29.67 1.62 -35.74
N GLU A 391 30.08 2.49 -36.66
CA GLU A 391 30.26 2.12 -38.08
C GLU A 391 31.40 1.11 -38.26
N THR A 392 32.44 1.16 -37.44
CA THR A 392 33.63 0.29 -37.58
C THR A 392 33.55 -0.97 -36.71
N LYS A 393 33.01 -0.87 -35.52
CA LYS A 393 33.01 -1.98 -34.53
C LYS A 393 31.62 -2.63 -34.32
N GLY A 394 30.57 -2.03 -34.93
CA GLY A 394 29.20 -2.45 -34.72
C GLY A 394 28.54 -1.83 -33.48
N ILE A 395 27.26 -2.12 -33.32
CA ILE A 395 26.42 -1.62 -32.22
C ILE A 395 26.78 -2.38 -30.93
N PRO A 396 27.19 -1.70 -29.85
CA PRO A 396 27.41 -2.35 -28.56
C PRO A 396 26.07 -2.79 -27.92
N ALA A 397 26.12 -3.41 -26.74
CA ALA A 397 24.93 -3.71 -25.96
C ALA A 397 24.39 -2.41 -25.33
N VAL A 398 23.37 -1.84 -25.93
CA VAL A 398 22.82 -0.50 -25.56
C VAL A 398 21.44 -0.57 -24.89
N ALA A 399 20.94 -1.77 -24.59
CA ALA A 399 19.63 -1.93 -23.93
C ALA A 399 19.60 -1.25 -22.54
N ARG A 400 18.54 -0.47 -22.28
CA ARG A 400 18.40 0.50 -21.18
C ARG A 400 17.55 -0.09 -20.05
N MET A 401 18.19 -0.36 -18.92
CA MET A 401 17.54 -0.90 -17.74
C MET A 401 16.87 0.18 -16.90
N LYS A 402 15.70 -0.10 -16.35
CA LYS A 402 15.05 0.73 -15.34
C LYS A 402 15.63 0.42 -13.97
N THR A 403 16.26 1.39 -13.35
CA THR A 403 16.89 1.22 -12.03
C THR A 403 16.04 1.77 -10.89
N THR A 404 14.98 2.51 -11.20
CA THR A 404 14.08 3.10 -10.19
C THR A 404 12.76 2.35 -10.17
N PHE A 405 12.36 1.89 -8.98
CA PHE A 405 11.03 1.33 -8.74
C PHE A 405 9.99 2.45 -8.73
N SER A 406 9.02 2.38 -9.62
CA SER A 406 7.97 3.39 -9.69
C SER A 406 6.86 3.13 -8.67
N LYS A 407 6.93 3.80 -7.54
CA LYS A 407 5.87 3.73 -6.52
C LYS A 407 4.51 4.19 -7.06
N ALA A 408 4.48 5.20 -7.93
CA ALA A 408 3.25 5.67 -8.56
C ALA A 408 2.58 4.57 -9.41
N ASN A 409 3.36 3.82 -10.20
CA ASN A 409 2.83 2.68 -10.96
C ASN A 409 2.41 1.53 -10.05
N TYR A 410 3.18 1.26 -9.00
CA TYR A 410 2.88 0.24 -8.00
C TYR A 410 1.54 0.50 -7.30
N TYR A 411 1.30 1.70 -6.78
CA TYR A 411 0.05 2.03 -6.10
C TYR A 411 -1.13 2.09 -7.07
N ARG A 412 -0.92 2.57 -8.30
CA ARG A 412 -1.95 2.49 -9.34
C ARG A 412 -2.34 1.03 -9.62
N TYR A 413 -1.35 0.15 -9.78
CA TYR A 413 -1.60 -1.28 -9.96
C TYR A 413 -2.35 -1.90 -8.77
N LYS A 414 -1.95 -1.59 -7.54
CA LYS A 414 -2.65 -2.06 -6.33
C LYS A 414 -4.13 -1.64 -6.34
N ARG A 415 -4.42 -0.36 -6.61
CA ARG A 415 -5.80 0.14 -6.72
C ARG A 415 -6.58 -0.58 -7.80
N ASP A 416 -6.02 -0.66 -9.01
CA ASP A 416 -6.68 -1.32 -10.15
C ASP A 416 -6.93 -2.81 -9.88
N LYS A 417 -6.04 -3.47 -9.14
CA LYS A 417 -6.18 -4.86 -8.72
C LYS A 417 -7.33 -5.03 -7.73
N ASP A 418 -7.41 -4.18 -6.72
CA ASP A 418 -8.48 -4.19 -5.72
C ASP A 418 -9.83 -3.89 -6.37
N GLU A 419 -9.89 -2.93 -7.30
CA GLU A 419 -11.09 -2.63 -8.08
C GLU A 419 -11.52 -3.78 -8.99
N ARG A 420 -10.57 -4.49 -9.64
CA ARG A 420 -10.88 -5.68 -10.47
C ARG A 420 -11.35 -6.85 -9.62
N LEU A 421 -10.70 -7.12 -8.49
CA LEU A 421 -11.15 -8.16 -7.57
C LEU A 421 -12.58 -7.92 -7.09
N THR A 422 -12.96 -6.67 -6.90
CA THR A 422 -14.35 -6.29 -6.57
C THR A 422 -15.29 -6.39 -7.77
N ALA A 423 -14.82 -6.10 -8.99
CA ALA A 423 -15.63 -6.17 -10.22
C ALA A 423 -15.81 -7.61 -10.73
N ASP A 424 -14.76 -8.43 -10.74
CA ASP A 424 -14.79 -9.83 -11.21
C ASP A 424 -15.67 -10.71 -10.32
N THR A 425 -15.72 -10.41 -9.01
CA THR A 425 -16.64 -11.07 -8.09
C THR A 425 -18.11 -10.78 -8.39
N VAL A 426 -18.40 -9.67 -9.04
CA VAL A 426 -19.77 -9.30 -9.45
C VAL A 426 -20.13 -9.90 -10.82
N ALA A 427 -19.14 -10.11 -11.70
CA ALA A 427 -19.35 -10.52 -13.10
C ALA A 427 -19.39 -12.04 -13.32
N SER A 428 -18.72 -12.83 -12.46
CA SER A 428 -18.50 -14.26 -12.71
C SER A 428 -19.69 -15.18 -12.46
N GLY A 429 -20.77 -14.71 -11.82
CA GLY A 429 -21.95 -15.53 -11.50
C GLY A 429 -21.65 -16.76 -10.63
N GLN A 430 -20.41 -16.97 -10.23
CA GLN A 430 -20.04 -17.98 -9.26
C GLN A 430 -20.50 -17.55 -7.85
N PRO A 431 -20.97 -18.46 -7.01
CA PRO A 431 -21.25 -18.08 -5.63
C PRO A 431 -19.97 -17.48 -5.03
N PRO A 432 -20.06 -16.28 -4.43
CA PRO A 432 -18.88 -15.60 -3.89
C PRO A 432 -18.22 -16.51 -2.86
N ALA A 433 -16.88 -16.54 -2.85
CA ALA A 433 -16.15 -17.24 -1.80
C ALA A 433 -16.61 -16.77 -0.41
N VAL A 434 -16.50 -17.63 0.59
CA VAL A 434 -16.93 -17.33 1.97
C VAL A 434 -16.42 -15.98 2.46
N ASP A 435 -15.16 -15.67 2.15
CA ASP A 435 -14.52 -14.40 2.51
C ASP A 435 -15.16 -13.18 1.84
N GLN A 436 -15.61 -13.33 0.59
CA GLN A 436 -16.28 -12.25 -0.15
C GLN A 436 -17.69 -11.97 0.36
N LEU A 437 -18.42 -13.02 0.74
CA LEU A 437 -19.74 -12.88 1.39
C LEU A 437 -19.60 -12.20 2.75
N PHE A 438 -18.55 -12.53 3.48
CA PHE A 438 -18.28 -11.90 4.78
C PHE A 438 -17.91 -10.43 4.62
N GLU A 439 -17.04 -10.09 3.67
CA GLU A 439 -16.69 -8.70 3.35
C GLU A 439 -17.91 -7.87 2.92
N ALA A 440 -18.74 -8.42 2.02
CA ALA A 440 -19.97 -7.77 1.60
C ALA A 440 -20.93 -7.51 2.78
N ALA A 441 -21.08 -8.50 3.68
CA ALA A 441 -21.88 -8.38 4.89
C ALA A 441 -21.34 -7.29 5.82
N ARG A 442 -20.03 -7.26 6.01
CA ARG A 442 -19.36 -6.25 6.83
C ARG A 442 -19.59 -4.85 6.28
N ASN A 443 -19.35 -4.66 4.98
CA ASN A 443 -19.56 -3.38 4.31
C ASN A 443 -21.02 -2.89 4.43
N ALA A 444 -21.98 -3.80 4.26
CA ALA A 444 -23.40 -3.50 4.46
C ALA A 444 -23.72 -3.12 5.91
N PHE A 445 -23.20 -3.85 6.90
CA PHE A 445 -23.39 -3.56 8.33
C PHE A 445 -22.95 -2.14 8.69
N TYR A 446 -21.83 -1.69 8.14
CA TYR A 446 -21.25 -0.40 8.49
C TYR A 446 -21.83 0.75 7.70
N ALA A 447 -22.37 0.45 6.53
CA ALA A 447 -23.24 1.38 5.82
C ALA A 447 -24.64 1.52 6.47
N GLY A 448 -24.87 0.86 7.63
CA GLY A 448 -26.16 0.86 8.30
C GLY A 448 -27.24 0.04 7.59
N ARG A 449 -26.87 -0.75 6.58
CA ARG A 449 -27.77 -1.54 5.74
C ARG A 449 -27.99 -2.93 6.34
N ASP A 450 -28.68 -2.97 7.50
CA ASP A 450 -28.84 -4.17 8.31
C ASP A 450 -29.47 -5.36 7.58
N GLU A 451 -30.49 -5.14 6.76
CA GLU A 451 -31.16 -6.19 5.98
C GLU A 451 -30.21 -6.83 4.97
N GLU A 452 -29.41 -6.00 4.27
CA GLU A 452 -28.40 -6.49 3.33
C GLU A 452 -27.29 -7.26 4.05
N THR A 453 -26.86 -6.77 5.23
CA THR A 453 -25.90 -7.47 6.09
C THR A 453 -26.40 -8.86 6.44
N LEU A 454 -27.62 -8.96 6.97
CA LEU A 454 -28.22 -10.24 7.35
C LEU A 454 -28.39 -11.18 6.16
N ALA A 455 -28.74 -10.65 4.98
CA ALA A 455 -28.86 -11.43 3.75
C ALA A 455 -27.52 -12.02 3.29
N GLN A 456 -26.43 -11.25 3.34
CA GLN A 456 -25.09 -11.73 3.00
C GLN A 456 -24.57 -12.74 4.03
N LEU A 457 -24.77 -12.49 5.33
CA LEU A 457 -24.41 -13.43 6.40
C LEU A 457 -25.19 -14.75 6.30
N ALA A 458 -26.47 -14.70 5.95
CA ALA A 458 -27.27 -15.89 5.74
C ALA A 458 -26.73 -16.76 4.60
N LYS A 459 -26.36 -16.14 3.46
CA LYS A 459 -25.72 -16.84 2.32
C LYS A 459 -24.39 -17.47 2.75
N LEU A 460 -23.57 -16.73 3.48
CA LEU A 460 -22.29 -17.22 3.97
C LEU A 460 -22.47 -18.43 4.90
N LEU A 461 -23.39 -18.35 5.84
CA LEU A 461 -23.62 -19.42 6.80
C LEU A 461 -24.28 -20.67 6.19
N GLN A 462 -24.89 -20.59 5.00
CA GLN A 462 -25.29 -21.75 4.22
C GLN A 462 -24.08 -22.57 3.73
N THR A 463 -22.99 -21.90 3.37
CA THR A 463 -21.76 -22.55 2.87
C THR A 463 -20.72 -22.80 3.96
N SER A 464 -20.73 -22.01 5.01
CA SER A 464 -19.78 -22.09 6.13
C SER A 464 -20.48 -21.87 7.49
N PRO A 465 -21.29 -22.84 7.96
CA PRO A 465 -22.06 -22.67 9.19
C PRO A 465 -21.21 -22.49 10.45
N GLN A 466 -19.94 -22.88 10.40
CA GLN A 466 -18.97 -22.77 11.50
C GLN A 466 -18.30 -21.39 11.57
N ASN A 467 -18.60 -20.47 10.67
CA ASN A 467 -17.95 -19.15 10.65
C ASN A 467 -18.40 -18.31 11.85
N HIS A 468 -17.56 -18.32 12.89
CA HIS A 468 -17.84 -17.64 14.16
C HIS A 468 -17.86 -16.11 14.02
N GLU A 469 -17.12 -15.54 13.06
CA GLU A 469 -17.12 -14.10 12.81
C GLU A 469 -18.44 -13.64 12.16
N ALA A 470 -19.00 -14.46 11.27
CA ALA A 470 -20.32 -14.20 10.70
C ALA A 470 -21.41 -14.22 11.77
N HIS A 471 -21.38 -15.19 12.68
CA HIS A 471 -22.30 -15.23 13.81
C HIS A 471 -22.11 -14.05 14.77
N LEU A 472 -20.86 -13.62 15.03
CA LEU A 472 -20.57 -12.43 15.83
C LEU A 472 -21.14 -11.16 15.17
N LEU A 473 -20.93 -10.99 13.87
CA LEU A 473 -21.44 -9.84 13.13
C LEU A 473 -22.98 -9.82 13.11
N MET A 474 -23.61 -10.97 12.94
CA MET A 474 -25.06 -11.11 13.04
C MET A 474 -25.57 -10.71 14.43
N GLY A 475 -24.86 -11.10 15.49
CA GLY A 475 -25.16 -10.67 16.85
C GLY A 475 -25.09 -9.15 17.04
N ARG A 476 -24.11 -8.50 16.44
CA ARG A 476 -23.99 -7.03 16.44
C ARG A 476 -25.12 -6.34 15.68
N VAL A 477 -25.55 -6.90 14.55
CA VAL A 477 -26.69 -6.34 13.80
C VAL A 477 -27.95 -6.37 14.65
N TYR A 478 -28.24 -7.53 15.27
CA TYR A 478 -29.43 -7.67 16.11
C TYR A 478 -29.36 -6.82 17.38
N GLU A 479 -28.16 -6.67 18.01
CA GLU A 479 -27.96 -5.75 19.14
C GLU A 479 -28.28 -4.30 18.73
N ARG A 480 -27.76 -3.82 17.60
CA ARG A 480 -28.02 -2.48 17.07
C ARG A 480 -29.51 -2.22 16.79
N ARG A 481 -30.24 -3.26 16.38
CA ARG A 481 -31.69 -3.20 16.11
C ARG A 481 -32.53 -3.34 17.39
N GLY A 482 -31.91 -3.56 18.54
CA GLY A 482 -32.60 -3.81 19.80
C GLY A 482 -33.23 -5.20 19.91
N ASP A 483 -32.96 -6.10 18.95
CA ASP A 483 -33.43 -7.49 18.97
C ASP A 483 -32.46 -8.37 19.79
N PHE A 484 -32.50 -8.16 21.09
CA PHE A 484 -31.55 -8.79 21.99
C PHE A 484 -31.67 -10.34 22.06
N ASP A 485 -32.84 -10.89 21.75
CA ASP A 485 -32.99 -12.36 21.76
C ASP A 485 -32.28 -13.00 20.57
N ARG A 486 -32.43 -12.45 19.37
CA ARG A 486 -31.66 -12.90 18.22
C ARG A 486 -30.18 -12.60 18.37
N ALA A 487 -29.83 -11.45 18.95
CA ALA A 487 -28.41 -11.11 19.24
C ALA A 487 -27.77 -12.16 20.14
N VAL A 488 -28.41 -12.54 21.25
CA VAL A 488 -27.91 -13.56 22.17
C VAL A 488 -27.75 -14.92 21.49
N ASN A 489 -28.69 -15.31 20.64
CA ASN A 489 -28.61 -16.59 19.90
C ASN A 489 -27.43 -16.58 18.92
N ALA A 490 -27.24 -15.51 18.16
CA ALA A 490 -26.12 -15.39 17.25
C ALA A 490 -24.78 -15.37 17.99
N LEU A 491 -24.67 -14.63 19.09
CA LEU A 491 -23.45 -14.59 19.91
C LEU A 491 -23.12 -15.92 20.57
N LYS A 492 -24.14 -16.68 21.03
CA LYS A 492 -23.96 -18.06 21.53
C LYS A 492 -23.44 -18.98 20.43
N ALA A 493 -23.94 -18.84 19.20
CA ALA A 493 -23.43 -19.61 18.06
C ALA A 493 -21.97 -19.23 17.76
N ALA A 494 -21.62 -17.94 17.81
CA ALA A 494 -20.23 -17.49 17.65
C ALA A 494 -19.30 -18.13 18.68
N ILE A 495 -19.71 -18.17 19.95
CA ILE A 495 -18.94 -18.79 21.06
C ILE A 495 -18.89 -20.32 20.94
N PHE A 496 -19.94 -20.94 20.44
CA PHE A 496 -19.93 -22.38 20.19
C PHE A 496 -18.82 -22.79 19.24
N TRP A 497 -18.64 -22.02 18.14
CA TRP A 497 -17.60 -22.30 17.17
C TRP A 497 -16.21 -21.75 17.58
N ASN A 498 -16.17 -20.67 18.36
CA ASN A 498 -14.93 -20.14 18.93
C ASN A 498 -15.13 -19.72 20.40
N PRO A 499 -14.90 -20.64 21.36
CA PRO A 499 -15.08 -20.36 22.78
C PRO A 499 -14.17 -19.26 23.36
N ARG A 500 -13.08 -18.93 22.64
CA ARG A 500 -12.11 -17.90 23.02
C ARG A 500 -12.42 -16.54 22.42
N LEU A 501 -13.59 -16.33 21.84
CA LEU A 501 -13.97 -15.08 21.19
C LEU A 501 -14.40 -14.03 22.24
N VAL A 502 -13.42 -13.27 22.74
CA VAL A 502 -13.60 -12.26 23.81
C VAL A 502 -14.73 -11.29 23.48
N SER A 503 -14.77 -10.77 22.24
CA SER A 503 -15.79 -9.79 21.81
C SER A 503 -17.22 -10.33 21.89
N ALA A 504 -17.44 -11.62 21.65
CA ALA A 504 -18.77 -12.24 21.80
C ALA A 504 -19.18 -12.35 23.27
N HIS A 505 -18.26 -12.71 24.16
CA HIS A 505 -18.51 -12.74 25.60
C HIS A 505 -18.80 -11.32 26.13
N VAL A 506 -18.05 -10.30 25.70
CA VAL A 506 -18.28 -8.92 26.10
C VAL A 506 -19.66 -8.42 25.65
N LEU A 507 -20.05 -8.69 24.41
CA LEU A 507 -21.37 -8.31 23.91
C LEU A 507 -22.53 -9.01 24.64
N LEU A 508 -22.41 -10.31 24.93
CA LEU A 508 -23.38 -11.02 25.77
C LEU A 508 -23.49 -10.39 27.14
N GLY A 509 -22.37 -10.03 27.75
CA GLY A 509 -22.36 -9.36 29.05
C GLY A 509 -23.05 -8.00 29.01
N ARG A 510 -22.81 -7.18 27.95
CA ARG A 510 -23.49 -5.90 27.75
C ARG A 510 -25.01 -6.05 27.61
N ILE A 511 -25.45 -7.02 26.82
CA ILE A 511 -26.88 -7.32 26.66
C ILE A 511 -27.46 -7.77 28.01
N ALA A 512 -26.77 -8.60 28.78
CA ALA A 512 -27.21 -9.05 30.10
C ALA A 512 -27.32 -7.88 31.09
N VAL A 513 -26.34 -6.95 31.11
CA VAL A 513 -26.42 -5.71 31.91
C VAL A 513 -27.63 -4.86 31.49
N PHE A 514 -27.92 -4.77 30.19
CA PHE A 514 -29.10 -4.04 29.70
C PHE A 514 -30.40 -4.67 30.14
N LYS A 515 -30.46 -6.02 30.16
CA LYS A 515 -31.63 -6.80 30.63
C LYS A 515 -31.72 -6.92 32.16
N ASN A 516 -30.81 -6.26 32.90
CA ASN A 516 -30.66 -6.41 34.37
C ASN A 516 -30.39 -7.86 34.87
N ASP A 517 -29.84 -8.71 33.98
CA ASP A 517 -29.40 -10.05 34.35
C ASP A 517 -27.94 -10.02 34.83
N CYS A 518 -27.77 -9.65 36.08
CA CYS A 518 -26.44 -9.47 36.68
C CYS A 518 -25.64 -10.77 36.74
N ALA A 519 -26.29 -11.93 36.92
CA ALA A 519 -25.61 -13.23 36.97
C ALA A 519 -25.02 -13.62 35.61
N ALA A 520 -25.80 -13.47 34.55
CA ALA A 520 -25.31 -13.69 33.18
C ALA A 520 -24.24 -12.69 32.79
N ALA A 521 -24.36 -11.42 33.19
CA ALA A 521 -23.36 -10.40 32.94
C ALA A 521 -22.01 -10.73 33.57
N GLN A 522 -22.01 -11.09 34.88
CA GLN A 522 -20.80 -11.49 35.60
C GLN A 522 -20.14 -12.73 34.98
N THR A 523 -20.94 -13.73 34.61
CA THR A 523 -20.44 -14.94 33.95
C THR A 523 -19.77 -14.61 32.62
N SER A 524 -20.37 -13.74 31.83
CA SER A 524 -19.81 -13.33 30.52
C SER A 524 -18.52 -12.51 30.67
N ALA A 525 -18.47 -11.58 31.60
CA ALA A 525 -17.27 -10.82 31.90
C ALA A 525 -16.11 -11.69 32.40
N ALA A 526 -16.43 -12.66 33.30
CA ALA A 526 -15.44 -13.60 33.80
C ALA A 526 -14.85 -14.47 32.67
N LYS A 527 -15.68 -14.94 31.75
CA LYS A 527 -15.23 -15.72 30.58
C LYS A 527 -14.36 -14.88 29.64
N ALA A 528 -14.72 -13.63 29.38
CA ALA A 528 -13.92 -12.72 28.57
C ALA A 528 -12.53 -12.51 29.18
N LEU A 529 -12.47 -12.19 30.49
CA LEU A 529 -11.22 -11.95 31.23
C LEU A 529 -10.39 -13.24 31.43
N ALA A 530 -11.02 -14.41 31.46
CA ALA A 530 -10.30 -15.69 31.49
C ALA A 530 -9.54 -15.97 30.19
N VAL A 531 -10.02 -15.44 29.07
CA VAL A 531 -9.34 -15.55 27.77
C VAL A 531 -8.25 -14.49 27.62
N THR A 532 -8.56 -13.23 27.98
CA THR A 532 -7.65 -12.09 27.90
C THR A 532 -7.84 -11.21 29.15
N PRO A 533 -6.99 -11.40 30.17
CA PRO A 533 -7.16 -10.76 31.48
C PRO A 533 -7.10 -9.23 31.48
N ASP A 534 -6.42 -8.65 30.50
CA ASP A 534 -6.22 -7.21 30.31
C ASP A 534 -7.07 -6.60 29.19
N ASP A 535 -8.05 -7.35 28.66
CA ASP A 535 -8.96 -6.82 27.64
C ASP A 535 -9.77 -5.64 28.18
N LYS A 536 -9.61 -4.48 27.52
CA LYS A 536 -10.20 -3.21 27.96
C LYS A 536 -11.74 -3.23 27.96
N ASP A 537 -12.33 -3.87 26.96
CA ASP A 537 -13.79 -3.95 26.85
C ASP A 537 -14.39 -4.89 27.93
N ALA A 538 -13.69 -5.98 28.24
CA ALA A 538 -14.08 -6.89 29.30
C ALA A 538 -13.89 -6.25 30.69
N LEU A 539 -12.83 -5.48 30.90
CA LEU A 539 -12.63 -4.70 32.13
C LEU A 539 -13.67 -3.59 32.26
N ALA A 540 -13.99 -2.87 31.19
CA ALA A 540 -15.05 -1.86 31.17
C ALA A 540 -16.44 -2.50 31.46
N LEU A 541 -16.71 -3.67 30.91
CA LEU A 541 -17.91 -4.44 31.23
C LEU A 541 -17.96 -4.78 32.73
N LYS A 542 -16.86 -5.29 33.30
CA LYS A 542 -16.77 -5.59 34.75
C LYS A 542 -17.10 -4.38 35.60
N LEU A 543 -16.51 -3.23 35.28
CA LEU A 543 -16.80 -1.95 35.99
C LEU A 543 -18.28 -1.56 35.85
N SER A 544 -18.87 -1.70 34.67
CA SER A 544 -20.28 -1.42 34.44
C SER A 544 -21.21 -2.33 35.28
N ILE A 545 -20.84 -3.62 35.41
CA ILE A 545 -21.56 -4.58 36.25
C ILE A 545 -21.45 -4.18 37.73
N GLU A 546 -20.27 -3.80 38.20
CA GLU A 546 -20.05 -3.33 39.56
C GLU A 546 -20.88 -2.10 39.93
N GLN A 547 -21.11 -1.21 38.97
CA GLN A 547 -21.91 -0.02 39.15
C GLN A 547 -23.42 -0.31 39.15
N LYS A 548 -23.91 -1.16 38.23
CA LYS A 548 -25.32 -1.39 38.04
C LYS A 548 -25.91 -2.53 38.88
N CYS A 549 -25.09 -3.52 39.25
CA CYS A 549 -25.55 -4.71 39.94
C CYS A 549 -25.28 -4.69 41.45
N LYS A 550 -24.80 -3.59 42.01
CA LYS A 550 -24.67 -3.36 43.47
C LYS A 550 -25.91 -2.69 44.10
N GLN A 551 -26.91 -2.38 43.27
CA GLN A 551 -28.23 -1.91 43.72
C GLN A 551 -29.21 -3.09 43.75
#